data_50c06dc30c548443fd76c5b2238f7b97
#
_entry.id   50c06dc30c548443fd76c5b2238f7b97
#
_cell.length_a   1.000
_cell.length_b   1.000
_cell.length_c   1.000
_cell.angle_alpha   90.00
_cell.angle_beta   90.00
_cell.angle_gamma   90.00
#
_symmetry.space_group_name_H-M   'P 1'
#
loop_
_entity.id
_entity.type
_entity.pdbx_description
1 polymer ?
#
loop_
_entity_poly.entity_id
_entity_poly.type
_entity_poly.pdbx_seq_one_letter_code
_entity_poly.pdbx_strand_id
1 'polypeptide(L)'
;MSYAVFAHYRCEPADAGGVRDALLKMRELTRSEPANLAYEVHAEADREGGFVLYEVYADRAGFEAHAAAPYFEELIVRTVRPLLVERTVTFAEVVR
;
A
#
# COMPACT_ATOMS: atom_id res chain seq x y z
N MET A 1 -6.51 17.13 9.11
CA MET A 1 -5.16 17.06 8.53
C MET A 1 -5.06 15.84 7.63
N SER A 2 -4.28 15.94 6.57
CA SER A 2 -4.08 14.82 5.67
C SER A 2 -3.36 13.69 6.40
N TYR A 3 -3.77 12.47 6.09
CA TYR A 3 -3.30 11.27 6.75
C TYR A 3 -2.42 10.49 5.77
N ALA A 4 -1.16 10.29 6.11
CA ALA A 4 -0.19 9.63 5.25
C ALA A 4 0.16 8.23 5.75
N VAL A 5 0.41 7.33 4.81
CA VAL A 5 0.80 5.95 5.08
C VAL A 5 2.10 5.66 4.35
N PHE A 6 3.08 5.16 5.07
CA PHE A 6 4.36 4.72 4.50
C PHE A 6 4.48 3.23 4.82
N ALA A 7 4.38 2.40 3.79
CA ALA A 7 4.46 0.96 3.97
C ALA A 7 5.74 0.42 3.32
N HIS A 8 6.48 -0.40 4.05
CA HIS A 8 7.65 -1.10 3.55
C HIS A 8 7.33 -2.59 3.56
N TYR A 9 7.40 -3.21 2.40
CA TYR A 9 7.13 -4.63 2.21
C TYR A 9 8.35 -5.31 1.63
N ARG A 10 8.65 -6.51 2.09
CA ARG A 10 9.67 -7.36 1.46
C ARG A 10 9.13 -8.76 1.28
N CYS A 11 9.26 -9.29 0.08
CA CYS A 11 8.96 -10.68 -0.24
C CYS A 11 10.20 -11.35 -0.83
N GLU A 12 10.14 -12.65 -0.99
CA GLU A 12 11.19 -13.37 -1.72
C GLU A 12 11.22 -12.92 -3.19
N PRO A 13 12.39 -12.86 -3.83
CA PRO A 13 12.48 -12.44 -5.23
C PRO A 13 11.55 -13.19 -6.18
N ALA A 14 11.33 -14.48 -5.94
CA ALA A 14 10.43 -15.28 -6.77
C ALA A 14 8.98 -14.80 -6.72
N ASP A 15 8.58 -14.14 -5.63
CA ASP A 15 7.22 -13.64 -5.44
C ASP A 15 7.05 -12.17 -5.85
N ALA A 16 8.15 -11.50 -6.22
CA ALA A 16 8.14 -10.06 -6.49
C ALA A 16 7.17 -9.66 -7.61
N GLY A 17 7.09 -10.46 -8.68
CA GLY A 17 6.18 -10.18 -9.79
C GLY A 17 4.72 -10.21 -9.37
N GLY A 18 4.33 -11.22 -8.59
CA GLY A 18 2.95 -11.35 -8.10
C GLY A 18 2.57 -10.24 -7.11
N VAL A 19 3.48 -9.90 -6.20
CA VAL A 19 3.28 -8.81 -5.26
C VAL A 19 3.14 -7.48 -6.01
N ARG A 20 4.04 -7.22 -6.95
CA ARG A 20 3.98 -6.01 -7.78
C ARG A 20 2.64 -5.87 -8.49
N ASP A 21 2.18 -6.95 -9.15
CA ASP A 21 0.92 -6.91 -9.89
C ASP A 21 -0.26 -6.62 -8.98
N ALA A 22 -0.31 -7.23 -7.80
CA ALA A 22 -1.36 -6.96 -6.83
C ALA A 22 -1.34 -5.52 -6.32
N LEU A 23 -0.15 -4.97 -6.06
CA LEU A 23 0.00 -3.59 -5.60
C LEU A 23 -0.40 -2.58 -6.69
N LEU A 24 -0.08 -2.86 -7.95
CA LEU A 24 -0.50 -1.99 -9.06
C LEU A 24 -2.02 -2.01 -9.24
N LYS A 25 -2.65 -3.17 -9.08
CA LYS A 25 -4.10 -3.27 -9.13
C LYS A 25 -4.73 -2.51 -7.96
N MET A 26 -4.16 -2.63 -6.78
CA MET A 26 -4.59 -1.88 -5.60
C MET A 26 -4.51 -0.37 -5.85
N ARG A 27 -3.43 0.10 -6.48
CA ARG A 27 -3.27 1.51 -6.84
C ARG A 27 -4.43 2.00 -7.71
N GLU A 28 -4.77 1.25 -8.75
CA GLU A 28 -5.85 1.64 -9.66
C GLU A 28 -7.19 1.77 -8.93
N LEU A 29 -7.50 0.79 -8.08
CA LEU A 29 -8.75 0.80 -7.32
C LEU A 29 -8.78 1.91 -6.28
N THR A 30 -7.66 2.12 -5.58
CA THR A 30 -7.57 3.13 -4.52
C THR A 30 -7.70 4.54 -5.06
N ARG A 31 -7.15 4.81 -6.24
CA ARG A 31 -7.21 6.16 -6.85
C ARG A 31 -8.62 6.62 -7.16
N SER A 32 -9.59 5.71 -7.26
CA SER A 32 -10.99 6.08 -7.44
C SER A 32 -11.72 6.38 -6.13
N GLU A 33 -11.09 6.16 -4.98
CA GLU A 33 -11.68 6.49 -3.68
C GLU A 33 -11.72 8.01 -3.49
N PRO A 34 -12.88 8.57 -3.07
CA PRO A 34 -13.01 10.03 -2.95
C PRO A 34 -12.00 10.68 -2.01
N ALA A 35 -11.59 9.99 -0.95
CA ALA A 35 -10.68 10.54 0.05
C ALA A 35 -9.21 10.27 -0.28
N ASN A 36 -8.88 9.48 -1.31
CA ASN A 36 -7.49 9.22 -1.66
C ASN A 36 -6.90 10.40 -2.43
N LEU A 37 -5.77 10.91 -1.94
CA LEU A 37 -5.04 12.02 -2.56
C LEU A 37 -3.79 11.55 -3.29
N ALA A 38 -3.20 10.43 -2.87
CA ALA A 38 -2.03 9.85 -3.52
C ALA A 38 -1.94 8.36 -3.19
N TYR A 39 -1.50 7.59 -4.16
CA TYR A 39 -1.15 6.18 -3.95
C TYR A 39 -0.04 5.84 -4.93
N GLU A 40 1.17 5.67 -4.41
CA GLU A 40 2.35 5.40 -5.22
C GLU A 40 3.00 4.11 -4.78
N VAL A 41 3.33 3.27 -5.75
CA VAL A 41 4.03 2.01 -5.54
C VAL A 41 5.46 2.18 -6.04
N HIS A 42 6.42 1.94 -5.17
CA HIS A 42 7.83 2.01 -5.52
C HIS A 42 8.48 0.64 -5.36
N ALA A 43 9.31 0.26 -6.32
CA ALA A 43 10.21 -0.86 -6.14
C ALA A 43 11.48 -0.33 -5.47
N GLU A 44 11.94 -1.00 -4.43
CA GLU A 44 13.14 -0.58 -3.71
C GLU A 44 14.36 -0.70 -4.62
N ALA A 45 15.17 0.37 -4.70
CA ALA A 45 16.40 0.34 -5.50
C ALA A 45 17.38 -0.68 -4.91
N ASP A 46 18.05 -1.43 -5.76
CA ASP A 46 19.09 -2.38 -5.38
C ASP A 46 18.64 -3.52 -4.46
N ARG A 47 17.31 -3.75 -4.34
CA ARG A 47 16.78 -4.82 -3.49
C ARG A 47 15.55 -5.44 -4.12
N GLU A 48 15.75 -6.56 -4.82
CA GLU A 48 14.65 -7.29 -5.42
C GLU A 48 13.71 -7.84 -4.34
N GLY A 49 12.40 -7.66 -4.54
CA GLY A 49 11.39 -8.07 -3.57
C GLY A 49 11.04 -7.00 -2.54
N GLY A 50 11.74 -5.87 -2.55
CA GLY A 50 11.42 -4.73 -1.68
C GLY A 50 10.48 -3.75 -2.37
N PHE A 51 9.44 -3.30 -1.65
CA PHE A 51 8.48 -2.32 -2.14
C PHE A 51 8.22 -1.27 -1.07
N VAL A 52 8.06 -0.03 -1.51
CA VAL A 52 7.69 1.09 -0.62
C VAL A 52 6.43 1.73 -1.18
N LEU A 53 5.41 1.84 -0.35
CA LEU A 53 4.14 2.47 -0.69
C LEU A 53 4.04 3.81 0.00
N TYR A 54 3.63 4.82 -0.75
CA TYR A 54 3.31 6.14 -0.22
C TYR A 54 1.85 6.42 -0.55
N GLU A 55 1.04 6.63 0.50
CA GLU A 55 -0.39 6.87 0.35
C GLU A 55 -0.79 8.08 1.17
N VAL A 56 -1.70 8.88 0.65
CA VAL A 56 -2.23 10.03 1.39
C VAL A 56 -3.75 10.04 1.25
N TYR A 57 -4.43 10.25 2.36
CA TYR A 57 -5.88 10.39 2.44
C TYR A 57 -6.24 11.74 3.02
N ALA A 58 -7.43 12.24 2.69
CA ALA A 58 -7.88 13.55 3.17
C ALA A 58 -7.88 13.62 4.70
N ASP A 59 -8.21 12.50 5.36
CA ASP A 59 -8.22 12.35 6.81
C ASP A 59 -8.11 10.87 7.19
N ARG A 60 -8.05 10.60 8.48
CA ARG A 60 -7.97 9.23 8.99
C ARG A 60 -9.19 8.39 8.59
N ALA A 61 -10.38 9.00 8.60
CA ALA A 61 -11.60 8.29 8.21
C ALA A 61 -11.53 7.79 6.76
N GLY A 62 -10.88 8.54 5.88
CA GLY A 62 -10.64 8.13 4.50
C GLY A 62 -9.75 6.92 4.39
N PHE A 63 -8.71 6.84 5.22
CA PHE A 63 -7.88 5.64 5.31
C PHE A 63 -8.69 4.45 5.86
N GLU A 64 -9.47 4.66 6.90
CA GLU A 64 -10.28 3.58 7.49
C GLU A 64 -11.27 3.01 6.48
N ALA A 65 -11.89 3.86 5.66
CA ALA A 65 -12.76 3.41 4.58
C ALA A 65 -11.99 2.59 3.53
N HIS A 66 -10.77 3.02 3.18
CA HIS A 66 -9.89 2.28 2.28
C HIS A 66 -9.59 0.88 2.84
N ALA A 67 -9.20 0.80 4.11
CA ALA A 67 -8.86 -0.47 4.74
C ALA A 67 -10.07 -1.42 4.90
N ALA A 68 -11.28 -0.88 4.86
CA ALA A 68 -12.51 -1.65 4.95
C ALA A 68 -13.05 -2.10 3.57
N ALA A 69 -12.45 -1.64 2.48
CA ALA A 69 -12.89 -1.99 1.14
C ALA A 69 -12.67 -3.49 0.85
N PRO A 70 -13.60 -4.17 0.15
CA PRO A 70 -13.43 -5.59 -0.16
C PRO A 70 -12.14 -5.90 -0.92
N TYR A 71 -11.71 -5.02 -1.82
CA TYR A 71 -10.47 -5.25 -2.57
C TYR A 71 -9.21 -5.12 -1.70
N PHE A 72 -9.25 -4.37 -0.60
CA PHE A 72 -8.16 -4.34 0.36
C PHE A 72 -7.97 -5.73 0.98
N GLU A 73 -9.06 -6.35 1.42
CA GLU A 73 -9.03 -7.71 1.97
C GLU A 73 -8.48 -8.70 0.95
N GLU A 74 -8.98 -8.65 -0.27
CA GLU A 74 -8.58 -9.60 -1.31
C GLU A 74 -7.12 -9.42 -1.74
N LEU A 75 -6.72 -8.19 -2.06
CA LEU A 75 -5.40 -7.92 -2.64
C LEU A 75 -4.30 -7.80 -1.59
N ILE A 76 -4.58 -7.11 -0.50
CA ILE A 76 -3.55 -6.86 0.53
C ILE A 76 -3.51 -7.99 1.54
N VAL A 77 -4.64 -8.30 2.18
CA VAL A 77 -4.64 -9.27 3.28
C VAL A 77 -4.45 -10.70 2.78
N ARG A 78 -5.16 -11.08 1.73
CA ARG A 78 -5.15 -12.47 1.23
C ARG A 78 -4.07 -12.78 0.21
N THR A 79 -3.65 -11.80 -0.58
CA THR A 79 -2.69 -12.02 -1.67
C THR A 79 -1.29 -11.56 -1.32
N VAL A 80 -1.12 -10.32 -0.86
CA VAL A 80 0.20 -9.74 -0.62
C VAL A 80 0.79 -10.20 0.71
N ARG A 81 0.08 -9.99 1.82
CA ARG A 81 0.60 -10.26 3.16
C ARG A 81 1.13 -11.67 3.36
N PRO A 82 0.48 -12.73 2.85
CA PRO A 82 1.02 -14.08 3.03
C PRO A 82 2.39 -14.31 2.38
N LEU A 83 2.75 -13.50 1.39
CA LEU A 83 4.03 -13.61 0.68
C LEU A 83 5.13 -12.75 1.33
N LEU A 84 4.80 -11.90 2.29
CA LEU A 84 5.77 -10.98 2.87
C LEU A 84 6.60 -11.65 3.96
N VAL A 85 7.91 -11.42 3.90
CA VAL A 85 8.86 -11.83 4.95
C VAL A 85 9.14 -10.69 5.92
N GLU A 86 8.91 -9.44 5.50
CA GLU A 86 8.96 -8.27 6.38
C GLU A 86 7.85 -7.29 5.98
N ARG A 87 7.30 -6.62 6.98
CA ARG A 87 6.28 -5.60 6.76
C ARG A 87 6.37 -4.55 7.88
N THR A 88 6.53 -3.30 7.48
CA THR A 88 6.52 -2.16 8.40
C THR A 88 5.57 -1.11 7.83
N VAL A 89 4.68 -0.58 8.65
CA VAL A 89 3.75 0.47 8.24
C VAL A 89 3.83 1.61 9.24
N THR A 90 4.05 2.82 8.74
CA THR A 90 4.04 4.04 9.54
C THR A 90 2.86 4.90 9.11
N PHE A 91 2.03 5.29 10.08
CA PHE A 91 0.95 6.25 9.88
C PHE A 91 1.40 7.60 10.39
N ALA A 92 1.09 8.66 9.64
CA ALA A 92 1.53 10.00 9.98
C ALA A 92 0.51 11.03 9.52
N GLU A 93 0.58 12.22 10.09
CA GLU A 93 -0.19 13.36 9.62
C GLU A 93 0.74 14.33 8.93
N VAL A 94 0.27 14.91 7.81
CA VAL A 94 1.07 15.88 7.06
C VAL A 94 1.24 17.14 7.91
N VAL A 95 2.47 17.54 8.15
CA VAL A 95 2.79 18.75 8.89
C VAL A 95 2.81 19.94 7.93
N ARG A 96 2.20 21.03 8.35
CA ARG A 96 2.11 22.24 7.53
C ARG A 96 2.68 23.46 8.21
#